data_de4cb78076c00b6e036acf99c48b7444
#
_entry.id   de4cb78076c00b6e036acf99c48b7444
#
_cell.length_a   1.000
_cell.length_b   1.000
_cell.length_c   1.000
_cell.angle_alpha   90.00
_cell.angle_beta   90.00
_cell.angle_gamma   90.00
#
_symmetry.space_group_name_H-M   'P 1'
#
loop_
_entity.id
_entity.type
_entity.pdbx_description
1 polymer ?
#
loop_
_entity_poly.entity_id
_entity_poly.type
_entity_poly.pdbx_seq_one_letter_code
_entity_poly.pdbx_strand_id
1 'polypeptide(L)'
;MPAPSGNVTQGATDLSVIIRGDLPYVGLSHELEGYVHGDIPASLIFFEGPPDSGPKLHRHPYAEIFVVQNGHATFTVGDATIDVSGGQILVAPAGVPHKFINTGGGPLRQLDIHTSDRFVTEWLED
;
A
#
# COMPACT_ATOMS: atom_id res chain seq x y z
N MET A 1 -13.50 -22.64 -9.26
CA MET A 1 -12.12 -22.98 -8.97
C MET A 1 -11.32 -21.70 -8.82
N PRO A 2 -10.55 -21.56 -7.76
CA PRO A 2 -9.74 -20.38 -7.63
C PRO A 2 -8.69 -20.32 -8.74
N ALA A 3 -8.35 -19.12 -9.17
CA ALA A 3 -7.26 -18.93 -10.10
C ALA A 3 -5.94 -19.36 -9.44
N PRO A 4 -5.05 -20.00 -10.18
CA PRO A 4 -3.75 -20.34 -9.62
C PRO A 4 -2.93 -19.10 -9.34
N SER A 5 -2.24 -19.10 -8.22
CA SER A 5 -1.19 -18.12 -7.98
C SER A 5 0.07 -18.65 -8.65
N GLY A 6 0.51 -18.00 -9.70
CA GLY A 6 1.67 -18.44 -10.44
C GLY A 6 1.59 -18.08 -11.90
N ASN A 7 2.56 -18.53 -12.64
CA ASN A 7 2.69 -18.17 -14.04
C ASN A 7 1.85 -19.07 -14.92
N VAL A 8 1.19 -18.45 -15.90
CA VAL A 8 0.51 -19.12 -16.99
C VAL A 8 1.22 -18.73 -18.27
N THR A 9 1.73 -19.73 -18.97
CA THR A 9 2.47 -19.48 -20.22
C THR A 9 1.54 -19.57 -21.41
N GLN A 10 1.52 -18.55 -22.25
CA GLN A 10 0.78 -18.51 -23.50
C GLN A 10 1.71 -18.07 -24.61
N GLY A 11 2.22 -19.02 -25.39
CA GLY A 11 3.19 -18.72 -26.43
C GLY A 11 4.46 -18.14 -25.80
N ALA A 12 4.84 -16.93 -26.18
CA ALA A 12 6.02 -16.26 -25.65
C ALA A 12 5.75 -15.34 -24.47
N THR A 13 4.49 -15.25 -24.02
CA THR A 13 4.08 -14.35 -22.95
C THR A 13 3.76 -15.13 -21.68
N ASP A 14 4.45 -14.82 -20.60
CA ASP A 14 4.17 -15.37 -19.30
C ASP A 14 3.16 -14.45 -18.59
N LEU A 15 2.11 -15.07 -18.06
CA LEU A 15 1.07 -14.40 -17.29
C LEU A 15 1.12 -14.88 -15.85
N SER A 16 0.91 -13.98 -14.92
CA SER A 16 0.84 -14.32 -13.50
C SER A 16 -0.50 -13.93 -12.94
N VAL A 17 -1.08 -14.81 -12.16
CA VAL A 17 -2.28 -14.54 -11.37
C VAL A 17 -1.91 -14.75 -9.92
N ILE A 18 -2.06 -13.71 -9.11
CA ILE A 18 -1.69 -13.72 -7.70
C ILE A 18 -2.97 -13.59 -6.88
N ILE A 19 -3.13 -14.48 -5.92
CA ILE A 19 -4.22 -14.38 -4.95
C ILE A 19 -3.74 -13.50 -3.81
N ARG A 20 -4.42 -12.39 -3.56
CA ARG A 20 -4.02 -11.41 -2.53
C ARG A 20 -3.80 -12.07 -1.17
N GLY A 21 -4.66 -13.01 -0.78
CA GLY A 21 -4.54 -13.69 0.50
C GLY A 21 -3.31 -14.58 0.64
N ASP A 22 -2.62 -14.89 -0.47
CA ASP A 22 -1.39 -15.68 -0.46
C ASP A 22 -0.14 -14.80 -0.32
N LEU A 23 -0.29 -13.48 -0.41
CA LEU A 23 0.83 -12.56 -0.23
C LEU A 23 1.30 -12.54 1.23
N PRO A 24 2.56 -12.18 1.48
CA PRO A 24 3.03 -11.96 2.86
C PRO A 24 2.11 -11.01 3.62
N TYR A 25 1.78 -11.37 4.86
CA TYR A 25 0.94 -10.56 5.72
C TYR A 25 1.80 -9.95 6.82
N VAL A 26 1.91 -8.63 6.82
CA VAL A 26 2.75 -7.88 7.75
C VAL A 26 1.90 -6.82 8.43
N GLY A 27 1.81 -6.91 9.76
CA GLY A 27 0.94 -6.01 10.52
C GLY A 27 -0.52 -6.22 10.09
N LEU A 28 -1.12 -5.21 9.47
CA LEU A 28 -2.51 -5.25 9.01
C LEU A 28 -2.61 -5.30 7.49
N SER A 29 -1.57 -5.73 6.80
CA SER A 29 -1.49 -5.62 5.35
C SER A 29 -0.99 -6.87 4.68
N HIS A 30 -1.54 -7.17 3.48
CA HIS A 30 -0.89 -8.05 2.53
C HIS A 30 0.01 -7.22 1.63
N GLU A 31 1.22 -7.71 1.34
CA GLU A 31 2.24 -6.92 0.65
C GLU A 31 2.79 -7.65 -0.57
N LEU A 32 2.91 -6.91 -1.69
CA LEU A 32 3.50 -7.41 -2.92
C LEU A 32 4.66 -6.50 -3.31
N GLU A 33 5.87 -7.06 -3.36
CA GLU A 33 7.02 -6.33 -3.91
C GLU A 33 7.24 -6.71 -5.36
N GLY A 34 7.35 -5.70 -6.22
CA GLY A 34 7.38 -5.91 -7.67
C GLY A 34 8.55 -6.76 -8.14
N TYR A 35 9.71 -6.68 -7.48
CA TYR A 35 10.89 -7.44 -7.90
C TYR A 35 10.68 -8.97 -7.77
N VAL A 36 9.78 -9.39 -6.89
CA VAL A 36 9.47 -10.81 -6.68
C VAL A 36 8.62 -11.36 -7.83
N HIS A 37 7.92 -10.49 -8.55
CA HIS A 37 6.92 -10.85 -9.55
C HIS A 37 7.27 -10.39 -10.97
N GLY A 38 8.56 -10.41 -11.33
CA GLY A 38 9.00 -10.11 -12.69
C GLY A 38 9.49 -8.69 -12.91
N ASP A 39 10.21 -8.13 -11.95
CA ASP A 39 10.85 -6.81 -12.05
C ASP A 39 9.86 -5.67 -12.33
N ILE A 40 8.68 -5.75 -11.75
CA ILE A 40 7.68 -4.71 -11.86
C ILE A 40 8.12 -3.50 -11.02
N PRO A 41 8.18 -2.28 -11.59
CA PRO A 41 8.64 -1.10 -10.85
C PRO A 41 7.55 -0.51 -9.94
N ALA A 42 6.84 -1.35 -9.25
CA ALA A 42 5.79 -0.96 -8.31
C ALA A 42 5.64 -2.04 -7.25
N SER A 43 5.24 -1.63 -6.06
CA SER A 43 4.93 -2.54 -4.96
C SER A 43 3.62 -2.09 -4.32
N LEU A 44 2.85 -3.05 -3.81
CA LEU A 44 1.49 -2.82 -3.35
C LEU A 44 1.35 -3.23 -1.89
N ILE A 45 0.65 -2.41 -1.11
CA ILE A 45 0.23 -2.74 0.25
C ILE A 45 -1.29 -2.69 0.28
N PHE A 46 -1.91 -3.81 0.61
CA PHE A 46 -3.35 -3.90 0.82
C PHE A 46 -3.61 -3.82 2.32
N PHE A 47 -3.94 -2.62 2.79
CA PHE A 47 -4.16 -2.33 4.21
C PHE A 47 -5.64 -2.45 4.56
N GLU A 48 -5.92 -3.11 5.66
CA GLU A 48 -7.26 -3.09 6.26
C GLU A 48 -7.11 -3.10 7.77
N GLY A 49 -7.55 -2.02 8.41
CA GLY A 49 -7.33 -1.86 9.85
C GLY A 49 -8.50 -1.22 10.58
N PRO A 50 -8.62 -1.52 11.88
CA PRO A 50 -9.66 -0.94 12.73
C PRO A 50 -9.42 0.54 13.01
N PRO A 51 -10.38 1.23 13.64
CA PRO A 51 -10.14 2.59 14.12
C PRO A 51 -8.86 2.72 14.93
N ASP A 52 -8.20 3.86 14.79
CA ASP A 52 -6.93 4.22 15.45
C ASP A 52 -5.69 3.49 14.95
N SER A 53 -5.82 2.63 13.93
CA SER A 53 -4.67 1.96 13.31
C SER A 53 -4.02 2.82 12.25
N GLY A 54 -2.74 2.56 12.01
CA GLY A 54 -1.94 3.22 10.99
C GLY A 54 -0.45 3.12 11.32
N PRO A 55 0.41 3.38 10.36
CA PRO A 55 1.85 3.32 10.58
C PRO A 55 2.36 4.55 11.32
N LYS A 56 3.55 4.43 11.88
CA LYS A 56 4.29 5.55 12.43
C LYS A 56 4.83 6.43 11.32
N LEU A 57 5.28 7.63 11.67
CA LEU A 57 5.85 8.57 10.71
C LEU A 57 7.07 7.96 10.03
N HIS A 58 7.12 8.07 8.71
CA HIS A 58 8.18 7.51 7.88
C HIS A 58 8.24 8.22 6.54
N ARG A 59 9.26 7.90 5.75
CA ARG A 59 9.37 8.40 4.38
C ARG A 59 10.02 7.36 3.47
N HIS A 60 9.86 7.57 2.18
CA HIS A 60 10.44 6.74 1.12
C HIS A 60 11.22 7.61 0.14
N PRO A 61 12.24 7.07 -0.55
CA PRO A 61 12.95 7.83 -1.59
C PRO A 61 12.16 7.95 -2.90
N TYR A 62 10.91 7.50 -2.91
CA TYR A 62 10.01 7.50 -4.07
C TYR A 62 8.63 7.98 -3.65
N ALA A 63 7.80 8.35 -4.64
CA ALA A 63 6.42 8.77 -4.37
C ALA A 63 5.53 7.57 -4.06
N GLU A 64 4.54 7.80 -3.20
CA GLU A 64 3.55 6.79 -2.84
C GLU A 64 2.15 7.30 -3.13
N ILE A 65 1.29 6.42 -3.65
CA ILE A 65 -0.11 6.73 -3.96
C ILE A 65 -0.97 5.96 -2.99
N PHE A 66 -1.84 6.67 -2.27
CA PHE A 66 -2.79 6.05 -1.34
C PHE A 66 -4.18 6.11 -1.96
N VAL A 67 -4.78 4.94 -2.18
CA VAL A 67 -6.14 4.83 -2.71
C VAL A 67 -7.03 4.39 -1.56
N VAL A 68 -7.79 5.32 -0.98
CA VAL A 68 -8.73 4.99 0.09
C VAL A 68 -9.96 4.38 -0.56
N GLN A 69 -10.23 3.12 -0.27
CA GLN A 69 -11.33 2.38 -0.87
C GLN A 69 -12.57 2.42 -0.01
N ASN A 70 -12.41 2.38 1.32
CA ASN A 70 -13.51 2.40 2.26
C ASN A 70 -13.04 3.00 3.58
N GLY A 71 -13.89 3.79 4.21
CA GLY A 71 -13.58 4.36 5.52
C GLY A 71 -13.04 5.77 5.44
N HIS A 72 -12.36 6.19 6.48
CA HIS A 72 -11.88 7.56 6.64
C HIS A 72 -10.52 7.55 7.33
N ALA A 73 -9.57 8.29 6.78
CA ALA A 73 -8.23 8.39 7.34
C ALA A 73 -7.79 9.85 7.42
N THR A 74 -7.01 10.16 8.45
CA THR A 74 -6.35 11.44 8.55
C THR A 74 -4.87 11.23 8.25
N PHE A 75 -4.39 11.89 7.20
CA PHE A 75 -3.00 11.82 6.75
C PHE A 75 -2.21 13.01 7.27
N THR A 76 -0.98 12.75 7.68
CA THR A 76 0.04 13.79 7.87
C THR A 76 1.02 13.64 6.72
N VAL A 77 1.24 14.70 5.95
CA VAL A 77 2.18 14.72 4.83
C VAL A 77 2.99 16.01 4.94
N GLY A 78 4.25 15.89 5.35
CA GLY A 78 5.05 17.06 5.71
C GLY A 78 4.36 17.84 6.84
N ASP A 79 4.08 19.11 6.59
CA ASP A 79 3.40 19.98 7.56
C ASP A 79 1.87 19.97 7.41
N ALA A 80 1.34 19.26 6.43
CA ALA A 80 -0.09 19.24 6.15
C ALA A 80 -0.79 18.11 6.86
N THR A 81 -2.02 18.36 7.30
CA THR A 81 -2.94 17.34 7.81
C THR A 81 -4.15 17.32 6.90
N ILE A 82 -4.49 16.16 6.37
CA ILE A 82 -5.49 16.01 5.32
C ILE A 82 -6.40 14.84 5.65
N ASP A 83 -7.72 15.08 5.58
CA ASP A 83 -8.72 14.02 5.71
C ASP A 83 -9.01 13.43 4.33
N VAL A 84 -8.98 12.09 4.26
CA VAL A 84 -9.21 11.35 3.01
C VAL A 84 -10.23 10.27 3.28
N SER A 85 -11.25 10.18 2.43
CA SER A 85 -12.34 9.22 2.57
C SER A 85 -12.42 8.28 1.39
N GLY A 86 -13.21 7.22 1.51
CA GLY A 86 -13.42 6.25 0.45
C GLY A 86 -13.74 6.90 -0.89
N GLY A 87 -13.03 6.48 -1.93
CA GLY A 87 -13.14 7.04 -3.28
C GLY A 87 -12.13 8.16 -3.57
N GLN A 88 -11.31 8.55 -2.59
CA GLN A 88 -10.32 9.60 -2.76
C GLN A 88 -8.90 9.02 -2.81
N ILE A 89 -8.02 9.76 -3.48
CA ILE A 89 -6.62 9.36 -3.67
C ILE A 89 -5.73 10.50 -3.19
N LEU A 90 -4.69 10.15 -2.43
CA LEU A 90 -3.67 11.09 -1.98
C LEU A 90 -2.31 10.63 -2.48
N VAL A 91 -1.48 11.57 -2.93
CA VAL A 91 -0.12 11.29 -3.35
C VAL A 91 0.84 11.93 -2.36
N ALA A 92 1.74 11.12 -1.78
CA ALA A 92 2.83 11.61 -0.96
C ALA A 92 4.09 11.70 -1.84
N PRO A 93 4.69 12.89 -2.00
CA PRO A 93 5.90 13.02 -2.82
C PRO A 93 7.10 12.28 -2.23
N ALA A 94 8.06 11.97 -3.09
CA ALA A 94 9.31 11.33 -2.67
C ALA A 94 9.99 12.14 -1.57
N GLY A 95 10.48 11.46 -0.54
CA GLY A 95 11.25 12.06 0.56
C GLY A 95 10.44 12.80 1.60
N VAL A 96 9.15 13.01 1.38
CA VAL A 96 8.30 13.75 2.33
C VAL A 96 7.80 12.82 3.44
N PRO A 97 8.06 13.16 4.72
CA PRO A 97 7.55 12.36 5.83
C PRO A 97 6.03 12.27 5.82
N HIS A 98 5.51 11.08 6.07
CA HIS A 98 4.05 10.89 6.11
C HIS A 98 3.64 9.76 7.04
N LYS A 99 2.39 9.81 7.43
CA LYS A 99 1.68 8.73 8.13
C LYS A 99 0.19 8.91 7.95
N PHE A 100 -0.58 7.89 8.31
CA PHE A 100 -2.03 8.00 8.36
C PHE A 100 -2.57 7.29 9.59
N ILE A 101 -3.78 7.67 10.00
CA ILE A 101 -4.50 7.03 11.08
C ILE A 101 -5.93 6.85 10.62
N ASN A 102 -6.50 5.67 10.89
CA ASN A 102 -7.94 5.47 10.71
C ASN A 102 -8.68 6.31 11.76
N THR A 103 -9.30 7.39 11.32
CA THR A 103 -10.07 8.29 12.17
C THR A 103 -11.57 8.12 11.99
N GLY A 104 -11.98 7.09 11.25
CA GLY A 104 -13.38 6.73 11.11
C GLY A 104 -13.87 5.81 12.21
N GLY A 105 -15.15 5.49 12.18
CA GLY A 105 -15.78 4.61 13.17
C GLY A 105 -15.83 3.15 12.77
N GLY A 106 -15.29 2.79 11.59
CA GLY A 106 -15.25 1.43 11.08
C GLY A 106 -13.91 1.11 10.43
N PRO A 107 -13.82 0.00 9.70
CA PRO A 107 -12.54 -0.38 9.10
C PRO A 107 -12.11 0.60 8.01
N LEU A 108 -10.81 0.86 7.93
CA LEU A 108 -10.19 1.56 6.83
C LEU A 108 -9.63 0.52 5.87
N ARG A 109 -10.07 0.56 4.61
CA ARG A 109 -9.55 -0.28 3.56
C ARG A 109 -8.84 0.59 2.53
N GLN A 110 -7.58 0.29 2.26
CA GLN A 110 -6.73 1.18 1.50
C GLN A 110 -5.72 0.38 0.68
N LEU A 111 -5.50 0.82 -0.56
CA LEU A 111 -4.42 0.30 -1.40
C LEU A 111 -3.33 1.36 -1.47
N ASP A 112 -2.13 1.01 -1.02
CA ASP A 112 -0.97 1.88 -1.08
C ASP A 112 -0.06 1.38 -2.19
N ILE A 113 0.29 2.27 -3.11
CA ILE A 113 1.12 1.95 -4.27
C ILE A 113 2.47 2.66 -4.10
N HIS A 114 3.51 1.86 -3.91
CA HIS A 114 4.90 2.32 -3.85
C HIS A 114 5.47 2.29 -5.28
N THR A 115 6.00 3.42 -5.75
CA THR A 115 6.58 3.49 -7.11
C THR A 115 8.01 2.98 -7.12
N SER A 116 8.19 1.77 -6.63
CA SER A 116 9.47 1.09 -6.48
C SER A 116 9.23 -0.42 -6.52
N ASP A 117 10.21 -1.17 -7.02
CA ASP A 117 10.12 -2.62 -7.05
C ASP A 117 10.22 -3.27 -5.67
N ARG A 118 10.54 -2.49 -4.65
CA ARG A 118 10.67 -2.95 -3.26
C ARG A 118 10.38 -1.83 -2.30
N PHE A 119 10.07 -2.22 -1.04
CA PHE A 119 9.82 -1.25 0.01
C PHE A 119 11.14 -0.75 0.58
N VAL A 120 11.35 0.56 0.51
CA VAL A 120 12.50 1.24 1.13
C VAL A 120 11.93 2.29 2.06
N THR A 121 12.06 2.08 3.36
CA THR A 121 11.39 2.92 4.35
C THR A 121 12.39 3.40 5.39
N GLU A 122 12.37 4.69 5.64
CA GLU A 122 13.10 5.31 6.76
C GLU A 122 12.07 5.67 7.83
N TRP A 123 12.14 5.01 8.98
CA TRP A 123 11.25 5.26 10.10
C TRP A 123 11.73 6.47 10.88
N LEU A 124 10.83 7.42 11.15
CA LEU A 124 11.12 8.69 11.79
C LEU A 124 10.54 8.79 13.21
N GLU A 125 9.75 7.80 13.63
CA GLU A 125 9.21 7.65 14.98
C GLU A 125 9.52 6.24 15.48
N ASP A 126 9.63 6.08 16.79
CA ASP A 126 9.86 4.77 17.43
C ASP A 126 8.59 3.94 17.55
#